data_71ea24b83e603ae2869557b493e326dd
#
_entry.id   71ea24b83e603ae2869557b493e326dd
#
_cell.length_a   1.000
_cell.length_b   1.000
_cell.length_c   1.000
_cell.angle_alpha   90.00
_cell.angle_beta   90.00
_cell.angle_gamma   90.00
#
_symmetry.space_group_name_H-M   'P 1'
#
loop_
_entity.id
_entity.type
_entity.pdbx_description
1 polymer ?
#
loop_
_entity_poly.entity_id
_entity_poly.type
_entity_poly.pdbx_seq_one_letter_code
_entity_poly.pdbx_strand_id
1 'polypeptide(L)'
;MNLKKAWLAIPVGAALALTACSSGINPNAIVLNGSEPQNALLPGQTSETGGGKILTQIFSQLVRYDVDGNAILDVAESIEPNDDNTVWTVKIHQDRKFSDGTPVKAENFTRAWKLITSESQKQASFFNDFAGTNEAGVGDLSGVEVVDDYTFTITLKAPSYDLVSRLGYTAYAPLPNSTLDNPEAGGQN
;
A
#
# COMPACT_ATOMS: atom_id res chain seq x y z
N MET A 1 16.65 -84.25 7.60
CA MET A 1 15.89 -83.36 6.68
C MET A 1 16.10 -81.94 7.19
N ASN A 2 16.98 -81.16 6.56
CA ASN A 2 17.46 -79.89 7.07
C ASN A 2 16.64 -78.74 6.61
N LEU A 3 15.90 -78.06 7.53
CA LEU A 3 15.29 -76.82 7.26
C LEU A 3 16.33 -75.66 7.30
N LYS A 4 16.57 -75.06 6.16
CA LYS A 4 17.42 -73.88 6.01
C LYS A 4 16.70 -72.66 6.55
N LYS A 5 17.31 -71.98 7.53
CA LYS A 5 16.87 -70.69 8.06
C LYS A 5 17.08 -69.64 6.97
N ALA A 6 16.01 -69.08 6.44
CA ALA A 6 16.08 -67.87 5.60
C ALA A 6 16.16 -66.66 6.50
N TRP A 7 17.26 -65.94 6.40
CA TRP A 7 17.45 -64.64 7.05
C TRP A 7 16.78 -63.58 6.19
N LEU A 8 15.76 -62.93 6.74
CA LEU A 8 15.24 -61.70 6.15
C LEU A 8 16.23 -60.57 6.40
N ALA A 9 16.94 -60.18 5.39
CA ALA A 9 17.69 -58.92 5.37
C ALA A 9 16.71 -57.78 5.03
N ILE A 10 16.30 -57.03 6.05
CA ILE A 10 15.54 -55.79 5.84
C ILE A 10 16.57 -54.74 5.40
N PRO A 11 16.39 -54.05 4.23
CA PRO A 11 17.30 -53.00 3.85
C PRO A 11 17.07 -51.76 4.73
N VAL A 12 18.02 -51.48 5.63
CA VAL A 12 18.10 -50.29 6.49
C VAL A 12 18.32 -49.00 5.64
N GLY A 13 18.37 -49.11 4.33
CA GLY A 13 18.63 -48.00 3.41
C GLY A 13 17.46 -47.07 3.08
N ALA A 14 16.21 -47.43 3.46
CA ALA A 14 15.02 -46.63 3.06
C ALA A 14 14.59 -45.57 4.07
N ALA A 15 15.20 -45.50 5.25
CA ALA A 15 14.78 -44.56 6.31
C ALA A 15 15.53 -43.20 6.28
N LEU A 16 16.52 -43.03 5.41
CA LEU A 16 17.36 -41.82 5.37
C LEU A 16 16.93 -40.78 4.30
N ALA A 17 15.90 -41.06 3.52
CA ALA A 17 15.44 -40.16 2.44
C ALA A 17 14.34 -39.18 2.83
N LEU A 18 13.82 -39.19 4.06
CA LEU A 18 12.71 -38.34 4.51
C LEU A 18 13.14 -37.14 5.35
N THR A 19 14.43 -36.92 5.57
CA THR A 19 14.91 -35.77 6.37
C THR A 19 15.47 -34.60 5.54
N ALA A 20 15.27 -34.58 4.23
CA ALA A 20 15.90 -33.59 3.34
C ALA A 20 15.01 -32.38 3.02
N CYS A 21 13.88 -32.16 3.68
CA CYS A 21 13.01 -31.01 3.44
C CYS A 21 12.76 -30.11 4.67
N SER A 22 13.65 -30.15 5.65
CA SER A 22 13.70 -29.11 6.69
C SER A 22 14.88 -28.19 6.39
N SER A 23 14.85 -27.50 5.26
CA SER A 23 15.66 -26.29 5.05
C SER A 23 15.28 -25.32 6.17
N GLY A 24 16.23 -25.02 7.04
CA GLY A 24 16.06 -24.32 8.30
C GLY A 24 15.16 -23.10 8.23
N ILE A 25 13.89 -23.30 8.55
CA ILE A 25 12.99 -22.19 8.81
C ILE A 25 13.53 -21.55 10.09
N ASN A 26 14.03 -20.32 9.97
CA ASN A 26 14.41 -19.54 11.14
C ASN A 26 13.17 -19.47 12.06
N PRO A 27 13.23 -20.00 13.31
CA PRO A 27 12.07 -20.04 14.20
C PRO A 27 11.53 -18.63 14.56
N ASN A 28 12.32 -17.59 14.27
CA ASN A 28 11.94 -16.19 14.46
C ASN A 28 11.48 -15.52 13.16
N ALA A 29 11.37 -16.26 12.05
CA ALA A 29 10.89 -15.72 10.79
C ALA A 29 9.37 -15.92 10.66
N ILE A 30 8.68 -14.85 10.28
CA ILE A 30 7.28 -14.93 9.84
C ILE A 30 7.28 -15.26 8.35
N VAL A 31 6.69 -16.40 8.00
CA VAL A 31 6.55 -16.81 6.59
C VAL A 31 5.16 -16.38 6.10
N LEU A 32 5.13 -15.48 5.12
CA LEU A 32 3.91 -15.03 4.49
C LEU A 32 3.80 -15.61 3.08
N ASN A 33 2.58 -15.97 2.69
CA ASN A 33 2.30 -16.33 1.31
C ASN A 33 2.21 -15.06 0.47
N GLY A 34 3.05 -14.93 -0.55
CA GLY A 34 3.11 -13.80 -1.45
C GLY A 34 3.57 -14.20 -2.84
N SER A 35 3.47 -13.30 -3.78
CA SER A 35 4.11 -13.36 -5.09
C SER A 35 5.17 -12.26 -5.17
N GLU A 36 6.16 -12.45 -6.02
CA GLU A 36 7.16 -11.43 -6.30
C GLU A 36 6.50 -10.19 -6.90
N PRO A 37 6.83 -8.98 -6.43
CA PRO A 37 6.32 -7.74 -7.03
C PRO A 37 6.72 -7.64 -8.51
N GLN A 38 5.77 -7.23 -9.34
CA GLN A 38 6.00 -7.08 -10.78
C GLN A 38 6.32 -5.62 -11.17
N ASN A 39 6.09 -4.70 -10.25
CA ASN A 39 6.26 -3.26 -10.45
C ASN A 39 7.06 -2.67 -9.30
N ALA A 40 7.57 -1.45 -9.52
CA ALA A 40 8.18 -0.68 -8.43
C ALA A 40 7.23 -0.56 -7.23
N LEU A 41 7.77 -0.70 -6.01
CA LEU A 41 7.01 -0.61 -4.77
C LEU A 41 6.68 0.85 -4.42
N LEU A 42 5.96 1.49 -5.32
CA LEU A 42 5.47 2.87 -5.18
C LEU A 42 3.94 2.90 -5.28
N PRO A 43 3.26 3.75 -4.48
CA PRO A 43 1.80 3.86 -4.46
C PRO A 43 1.16 4.00 -5.84
N GLY A 44 1.74 4.80 -6.73
CA GLY A 44 1.22 5.02 -8.08
C GLY A 44 1.56 3.93 -9.10
N GLN A 45 2.55 3.08 -8.84
CA GLN A 45 3.07 2.11 -9.80
C GLN A 45 2.64 0.67 -9.51
N THR A 46 2.44 0.32 -8.25
CA THR A 46 2.09 -1.04 -7.82
C THR A 46 0.60 -1.30 -8.06
N SER A 47 0.28 -2.20 -8.97
CA SER A 47 -1.11 -2.55 -9.34
C SER A 47 -1.45 -4.03 -9.16
N GLU A 48 -0.52 -4.84 -8.69
CA GLU A 48 -0.69 -6.28 -8.48
C GLU A 48 -0.69 -6.66 -6.99
N THR A 49 -1.28 -7.82 -6.69
CA THR A 49 -1.50 -8.30 -5.31
C THR A 49 -0.20 -8.48 -4.51
N GLY A 50 0.89 -8.95 -5.18
CA GLY A 50 2.18 -9.20 -4.51
C GLY A 50 2.77 -7.93 -3.94
N GLY A 51 2.94 -6.90 -4.78
CA GLY A 51 3.42 -5.60 -4.38
C GLY A 51 2.44 -4.87 -3.45
N GLY A 52 1.13 -4.96 -3.72
CA GLY A 52 0.09 -4.36 -2.88
C GLY A 52 0.14 -4.84 -1.42
N LYS A 53 0.36 -6.14 -1.19
CA LYS A 53 0.56 -6.68 0.17
C LYS A 53 1.77 -6.08 0.89
N ILE A 54 2.84 -5.80 0.15
CA ILE A 54 4.04 -5.16 0.71
C ILE A 54 3.74 -3.69 1.02
N LEU A 55 3.12 -2.96 0.07
CA LEU A 55 2.79 -1.54 0.27
C LEU A 55 1.93 -1.31 1.51
N THR A 56 0.96 -2.18 1.78
CA THR A 56 0.12 -2.07 2.99
C THR A 56 0.89 -2.24 4.30
N GLN A 57 2.11 -2.76 4.27
CA GLN A 57 2.97 -2.93 5.46
C GLN A 57 3.99 -1.80 5.63
N ILE A 58 4.34 -1.11 4.54
CA ILE A 58 5.40 -0.09 4.56
C ILE A 58 4.88 1.34 4.44
N PHE A 59 3.64 1.52 3.98
CA PHE A 59 2.99 2.83 3.89
C PHE A 59 1.78 2.91 4.83
N SER A 60 1.70 4.00 5.59
CA SER A 60 0.47 4.38 6.29
C SER A 60 -0.34 5.31 5.40
N GLN A 61 -1.66 5.08 5.32
CA GLN A 61 -2.60 5.88 4.57
C GLN A 61 -3.38 6.81 5.53
N LEU A 62 -4.23 7.67 4.97
CA LEU A 62 -5.16 8.49 5.77
C LEU A 62 -6.07 7.62 6.65
N VAL A 63 -6.46 6.46 6.11
CA VAL A 63 -7.38 5.50 6.71
C VAL A 63 -6.74 4.11 6.63
N ARG A 64 -6.97 3.27 7.62
CA ARG A 64 -6.67 1.83 7.61
C ARG A 64 -7.96 1.04 7.77
N TYR A 65 -7.91 -0.27 7.48
CA TYR A 65 -9.05 -1.14 7.72
C TYR A 65 -8.79 -2.04 8.92
N ASP A 66 -9.81 -2.24 9.74
CA ASP A 66 -9.77 -3.23 10.82
C ASP A 66 -9.97 -4.66 10.29
N VAL A 67 -10.01 -5.64 11.20
CA VAL A 67 -10.19 -7.05 10.86
C VAL A 67 -11.57 -7.36 10.26
N ASP A 68 -12.56 -6.51 10.50
CA ASP A 68 -13.92 -6.60 9.98
C ASP A 68 -14.09 -5.82 8.67
N GLY A 69 -13.04 -5.11 8.22
CA GLY A 69 -13.04 -4.29 7.01
C GLY A 69 -13.59 -2.88 7.19
N ASN A 70 -13.82 -2.43 8.42
CA ASN A 70 -14.27 -1.07 8.68
C ASN A 70 -13.13 -0.07 8.51
N ALA A 71 -13.42 1.08 7.92
CA ALA A 71 -12.49 2.18 7.78
C ALA A 71 -12.25 2.86 9.14
N ILE A 72 -10.99 2.98 9.54
CA ILE A 72 -10.55 3.65 10.76
C ILE A 72 -9.51 4.70 10.38
N LEU A 73 -9.64 5.93 10.90
CA LEU A 73 -8.64 6.97 10.69
C LEU A 73 -7.28 6.51 11.20
N ASP A 74 -6.21 6.77 10.43
CA ASP A 74 -4.82 6.44 10.78
C ASP A 74 -3.94 7.69 10.73
N VAL A 75 -3.45 8.11 9.56
CA VAL A 75 -2.70 9.38 9.45
C VAL A 75 -3.65 10.57 9.54
N ALA A 76 -4.89 10.42 9.09
CA ALA A 76 -5.90 11.45 9.26
C ALA A 76 -6.36 11.58 10.72
N GLU A 77 -6.45 12.82 11.20
CA GLU A 77 -7.14 13.20 12.44
C GLU A 77 -8.64 13.34 12.20
N SER A 78 -9.03 13.95 11.06
CA SER A 78 -10.42 14.03 10.60
C SER A 78 -10.51 14.06 9.07
N ILE A 79 -11.65 13.58 8.54
CA ILE A 79 -12.04 13.67 7.14
C ILE A 79 -13.52 14.03 7.12
N GLU A 80 -13.83 15.28 6.80
CA GLU A 80 -15.19 15.84 6.94
C GLU A 80 -15.69 16.40 5.61
N PRO A 81 -16.91 16.03 5.17
CA PRO A 81 -17.52 16.58 3.98
C PRO A 81 -18.16 17.94 4.24
N ASN A 82 -18.37 18.70 3.16
CA ASN A 82 -19.35 19.78 3.14
C ASN A 82 -20.79 19.22 3.04
N ASP A 83 -21.78 20.10 3.03
CA ASP A 83 -23.20 19.72 3.08
C ASP A 83 -23.66 18.84 1.90
N ASP A 84 -23.02 18.93 0.75
CA ASP A 84 -23.38 18.18 -0.47
C ASP A 84 -22.40 17.03 -0.79
N ASN A 85 -21.43 16.75 0.08
CA ASN A 85 -20.43 15.69 -0.07
C ASN A 85 -19.56 15.82 -1.34
N THR A 86 -19.37 17.02 -1.85
CA THR A 86 -18.52 17.29 -3.02
C THR A 86 -17.14 17.83 -2.63
N VAL A 87 -17.01 18.48 -1.46
CA VAL A 87 -15.75 18.99 -0.94
C VAL A 87 -15.47 18.36 0.43
N TRP A 88 -14.31 17.78 0.57
CA TRP A 88 -13.88 17.11 1.79
C TRP A 88 -12.67 17.82 2.37
N THR A 89 -12.71 18.14 3.67
CA THR A 89 -11.58 18.68 4.41
C THR A 89 -10.89 17.56 5.15
N VAL A 90 -9.60 17.39 4.89
CA VAL A 90 -8.74 16.38 5.53
C VAL A 90 -7.76 17.09 6.45
N LYS A 91 -7.77 16.73 7.73
CA LYS A 91 -6.74 17.10 8.71
C LYS A 91 -5.90 15.88 9.06
N ILE A 92 -4.60 16.04 9.16
CA ILE A 92 -3.67 14.97 9.52
C ILE A 92 -3.02 15.26 10.88
N HIS A 93 -2.67 14.17 11.60
CA HIS A 93 -1.96 14.26 12.86
C HIS A 93 -0.58 14.91 12.68
N GLN A 94 -0.23 15.85 13.56
CA GLN A 94 1.02 16.61 13.47
C GLN A 94 2.26 15.85 13.97
N ASP A 95 2.07 14.72 14.64
CA ASP A 95 3.13 13.88 15.20
C ASP A 95 3.62 12.78 14.26
N ARG A 96 2.98 12.62 13.09
CA ARG A 96 3.32 11.58 12.12
C ARG A 96 4.63 11.91 11.40
N LYS A 97 5.46 10.87 11.23
CA LYS A 97 6.78 10.97 10.60
C LYS A 97 7.01 9.84 9.62
N PHE A 98 7.75 10.12 8.57
CA PHE A 98 8.35 9.10 7.73
C PHE A 98 9.47 8.36 8.48
N SER A 99 9.92 7.23 7.92
CA SER A 99 10.99 6.40 8.49
C SER A 99 12.35 7.12 8.60
N ASP A 100 12.57 8.16 7.80
CA ASP A 100 13.75 9.05 7.86
C ASP A 100 13.64 10.13 8.96
N GLY A 101 12.52 10.17 9.69
CA GLY A 101 12.25 11.13 10.76
C GLY A 101 11.64 12.45 10.30
N THR A 102 11.49 12.68 8.99
CA THR A 102 10.84 13.90 8.48
C THR A 102 9.32 13.89 8.77
N PRO A 103 8.70 15.04 9.05
CA PRO A 103 7.28 15.11 9.35
C PRO A 103 6.44 14.78 8.10
N VAL A 104 5.31 14.09 8.31
CA VAL A 104 4.28 13.93 7.28
C VAL A 104 3.42 15.19 7.25
N LYS A 105 3.34 15.83 6.09
CA LYS A 105 2.57 17.05 5.86
C LYS A 105 1.52 16.85 4.77
N ALA A 106 0.56 17.76 4.68
CA ALA A 106 -0.47 17.79 3.64
C ALA A 106 0.14 17.73 2.22
N GLU A 107 1.25 18.45 1.99
CA GLU A 107 1.95 18.43 0.70
C GLU A 107 2.44 17.04 0.27
N ASN A 108 2.77 16.17 1.22
CA ASN A 108 3.24 14.82 0.92
C ASN A 108 2.16 13.95 0.27
N PHE A 109 0.89 14.18 0.62
CA PHE A 109 -0.26 13.57 -0.03
C PHE A 109 -0.54 14.23 -1.37
N THR A 110 -0.72 15.54 -1.38
CA THR A 110 -1.17 16.27 -2.58
C THR A 110 -0.16 16.19 -3.72
N ARG A 111 1.15 16.27 -3.44
CA ARG A 111 2.21 16.10 -4.43
C ARG A 111 2.30 14.66 -4.94
N ALA A 112 2.17 13.66 -4.04
CA ALA A 112 2.20 12.26 -4.43
C ALA A 112 1.03 11.93 -5.38
N TRP A 113 -0.17 12.42 -5.08
CA TRP A 113 -1.36 12.21 -5.92
C TRP A 113 -1.26 12.95 -7.25
N LYS A 114 -0.75 14.20 -7.25
CA LYS A 114 -0.48 14.96 -8.48
C LYS A 114 0.54 14.25 -9.39
N LEU A 115 1.58 13.65 -8.80
CA LEU A 115 2.54 12.84 -9.55
C LEU A 115 1.86 11.65 -10.25
N ILE A 116 0.98 10.94 -9.52
CA ILE A 116 0.25 9.79 -10.08
C ILE A 116 -0.63 10.21 -11.26
N THR A 117 -1.38 11.29 -11.11
CA THR A 117 -2.37 11.74 -12.11
C THR A 117 -1.71 12.43 -13.30
N SER A 118 -0.69 13.28 -13.09
CA SER A 118 0.00 14.01 -14.16
C SER A 118 0.85 13.10 -15.04
N GLU A 119 1.47 12.07 -14.47
CA GLU A 119 2.28 11.10 -15.20
C GLU A 119 1.50 9.88 -15.72
N SER A 120 0.18 9.87 -15.51
CA SER A 120 -0.67 8.72 -15.92
C SER A 120 -0.14 7.40 -15.38
N GLN A 121 0.26 7.37 -14.11
CA GLN A 121 0.77 6.16 -13.47
C GLN A 121 -0.33 5.10 -13.37
N LYS A 122 0.04 3.84 -13.13
CA LYS A 122 -0.87 2.68 -13.17
C LYS A 122 -2.10 2.79 -12.27
N GLN A 123 -1.98 3.54 -11.16
CA GLN A 123 -3.07 3.76 -10.20
C GLN A 123 -3.84 5.07 -10.41
N ALA A 124 -3.62 5.80 -11.51
CA ALA A 124 -4.28 7.07 -11.79
C ALA A 124 -5.81 6.96 -11.77
N SER A 125 -6.37 5.82 -12.21
CA SER A 125 -7.82 5.61 -12.26
C SER A 125 -8.54 5.73 -10.90
N PHE A 126 -7.81 5.61 -9.78
CA PHE A 126 -8.37 5.85 -8.44
C PHE A 126 -8.77 7.31 -8.18
N PHE A 127 -8.29 8.22 -9.04
CA PHE A 127 -8.56 9.66 -8.95
C PHE A 127 -9.56 10.15 -10.01
N ASN A 128 -10.26 9.25 -10.69
CA ASN A 128 -11.11 9.59 -11.83
C ASN A 128 -12.32 10.49 -11.50
N ASP A 129 -12.75 10.54 -10.24
CA ASP A 129 -13.83 11.39 -9.74
C ASP A 129 -13.34 12.69 -9.05
N PHE A 130 -12.02 12.87 -8.94
CA PHE A 130 -11.43 14.11 -8.41
C PHE A 130 -11.49 15.23 -9.47
N ALA A 131 -11.77 16.46 -9.05
CA ALA A 131 -11.75 17.60 -9.95
C ALA A 131 -10.34 17.82 -10.52
N GLY A 132 -10.26 18.16 -11.79
CA GLY A 132 -8.98 18.32 -12.50
C GLY A 132 -8.43 17.04 -13.14
N THR A 133 -9.19 15.93 -13.12
CA THR A 133 -8.82 14.68 -13.80
C THR A 133 -9.85 14.30 -14.85
N ASN A 134 -9.50 13.41 -15.78
CA ASN A 134 -10.41 12.80 -16.74
C ASN A 134 -10.96 11.45 -16.21
N GLU A 135 -11.69 10.70 -17.06
CA GLU A 135 -12.25 9.39 -16.71
C GLU A 135 -11.17 8.31 -16.39
N ALA A 136 -9.95 8.49 -16.88
CA ALA A 136 -8.83 7.62 -16.56
C ALA A 136 -8.07 8.06 -15.29
N GLY A 137 -8.52 9.13 -14.62
CA GLY A 137 -7.85 9.70 -13.45
C GLY A 137 -6.62 10.54 -13.79
N VAL A 138 -6.42 10.88 -15.06
CA VAL A 138 -5.26 11.64 -15.54
C VAL A 138 -5.61 13.12 -15.60
N GLY A 139 -4.72 13.98 -15.08
CA GLY A 139 -4.91 15.43 -15.08
C GLY A 139 -4.02 16.14 -14.05
N ASP A 140 -4.27 17.42 -13.86
CA ASP A 140 -3.53 18.30 -12.95
C ASP A 140 -3.93 18.19 -11.48
N LEU A 141 -5.02 17.44 -11.23
CA LEU A 141 -5.62 17.24 -9.91
C LEU A 141 -5.89 18.59 -9.19
N SER A 142 -6.43 19.57 -9.92
CA SER A 142 -6.70 20.91 -9.38
C SER A 142 -7.73 20.92 -8.24
N GLY A 143 -8.53 19.86 -8.10
CA GLY A 143 -9.44 19.70 -6.97
C GLY A 143 -8.79 19.37 -5.63
N VAL A 144 -7.46 19.14 -5.58
CA VAL A 144 -6.76 18.86 -4.33
C VAL A 144 -5.84 20.03 -3.97
N GLU A 145 -6.19 20.74 -2.89
CA GLU A 145 -5.51 21.97 -2.49
C GLU A 145 -5.01 21.90 -1.05
N VAL A 146 -3.78 22.35 -0.82
CA VAL A 146 -3.20 22.49 0.52
C VAL A 146 -3.75 23.78 1.15
N VAL A 147 -4.32 23.66 2.35
CA VAL A 147 -4.78 24.80 3.16
C VAL A 147 -3.67 25.26 4.10
N ASP A 148 -3.03 24.32 4.78
CA ASP A 148 -1.88 24.53 5.66
C ASP A 148 -1.00 23.26 5.73
N ASP A 149 0.03 23.25 6.56
CA ASP A 149 0.96 22.13 6.71
C ASP A 149 0.27 20.78 7.00
N TYR A 150 -0.90 20.80 7.64
CA TYR A 150 -1.60 19.61 8.12
C TYR A 150 -3.04 19.51 7.66
N THR A 151 -3.46 20.40 6.76
CA THR A 151 -4.84 20.45 6.24
C THR A 151 -4.82 20.60 4.73
N PHE A 152 -5.63 19.81 4.05
CA PHE A 152 -5.89 19.95 2.62
C PHE A 152 -7.36 19.62 2.30
N THR A 153 -7.82 20.07 1.15
CA THR A 153 -9.16 19.79 0.66
C THR A 153 -9.13 18.89 -0.57
N ILE A 154 -10.21 18.13 -0.73
CA ILE A 154 -10.47 17.27 -1.89
C ILE A 154 -11.80 17.71 -2.48
N THR A 155 -11.80 18.23 -3.69
CA THR A 155 -13.00 18.54 -4.46
C THR A 155 -13.28 17.42 -5.45
N LEU A 156 -14.48 16.86 -5.41
CA LEU A 156 -14.96 15.81 -6.30
C LEU A 156 -15.86 16.39 -7.39
N LYS A 157 -16.00 15.68 -8.52
CA LYS A 157 -16.88 16.03 -9.64
C LYS A 157 -18.36 15.84 -9.32
N ALA A 158 -18.67 14.98 -8.35
CA ALA A 158 -20.01 14.64 -7.89
C ALA A 158 -19.98 14.24 -6.41
N PRO A 159 -21.12 14.27 -5.71
CA PRO A 159 -21.22 13.81 -4.33
C PRO A 159 -20.69 12.38 -4.15
N SER A 160 -19.88 12.15 -3.12
CA SER A 160 -19.39 10.82 -2.74
C SER A 160 -19.74 10.53 -1.29
N TYR A 161 -20.17 9.30 -1.00
CA TYR A 161 -20.51 8.82 0.34
C TYR A 161 -19.54 7.75 0.84
N ASP A 162 -18.58 7.35 0.01
CA ASP A 162 -17.62 6.28 0.28
C ASP A 162 -16.15 6.75 0.26
N LEU A 163 -15.90 8.06 0.08
CA LEU A 163 -14.54 8.60 -0.03
C LEU A 163 -13.66 8.17 1.14
N VAL A 164 -14.16 8.25 2.38
CA VAL A 164 -13.39 7.86 3.58
C VAL A 164 -12.87 6.43 3.46
N SER A 165 -13.74 5.50 3.05
CA SER A 165 -13.34 4.10 2.88
C SER A 165 -12.30 3.94 1.78
N ARG A 166 -12.38 4.69 0.69
CA ARG A 166 -11.41 4.60 -0.42
C ARG A 166 -10.02 5.12 -0.04
N LEU A 167 -9.95 6.15 0.81
CA LEU A 167 -8.67 6.77 1.22
C LEU A 167 -7.75 5.86 2.05
N GLY A 168 -8.18 4.64 2.37
CA GLY A 168 -7.35 3.57 2.92
C GLY A 168 -6.61 2.73 1.87
N TYR A 169 -6.84 2.96 0.57
CA TYR A 169 -6.12 2.22 -0.47
C TYR A 169 -4.72 2.80 -0.70
N THR A 170 -3.78 1.93 -1.09
CA THR A 170 -2.35 2.27 -1.20
C THR A 170 -2.04 3.38 -2.22
N ALA A 171 -2.89 3.57 -3.26
CA ALA A 171 -2.77 4.68 -4.20
C ALA A 171 -2.82 6.06 -3.52
N TYR A 172 -3.47 6.16 -2.37
CA TYR A 172 -3.61 7.41 -1.62
C TYR A 172 -2.54 7.62 -0.54
N ALA A 173 -1.51 6.77 -0.49
CA ALA A 173 -0.43 6.93 0.47
C ALA A 173 0.42 8.19 0.19
N PRO A 174 0.98 8.81 1.24
CA PRO A 174 1.91 9.93 1.09
C PRO A 174 3.28 9.45 0.67
N LEU A 175 4.06 10.34 0.06
CA LEU A 175 5.47 10.12 -0.24
C LEU A 175 6.35 11.19 0.43
N PRO A 176 7.55 10.82 0.93
CA PRO A 176 8.49 11.78 1.47
C PRO A 176 9.05 12.70 0.36
N ASN A 177 9.47 13.90 0.74
CA ASN A 177 10.02 14.87 -0.22
C ASN A 177 11.26 14.32 -0.95
N SER A 178 12.07 13.48 -0.31
CA SER A 178 13.21 12.81 -0.94
C SER A 178 12.81 11.99 -2.18
N THR A 179 11.63 11.35 -2.15
CA THR A 179 11.07 10.63 -3.31
C THR A 179 10.38 11.58 -4.29
N LEU A 180 9.62 12.56 -3.78
CA LEU A 180 8.86 13.51 -4.62
C LEU A 180 9.75 14.46 -5.43
N ASP A 181 10.94 14.81 -4.90
CA ASP A 181 11.90 15.66 -5.58
C ASP A 181 12.77 14.87 -6.58
N ASN A 182 12.79 13.53 -6.49
CA ASN A 182 13.48 12.64 -7.39
C ASN A 182 12.72 11.33 -7.63
N PRO A 183 11.56 11.37 -8.31
CA PRO A 183 10.66 10.22 -8.44
C PRO A 183 11.27 9.05 -9.21
N GLU A 184 12.22 9.29 -10.11
CA GLU A 184 12.90 8.23 -10.86
C GLU A 184 13.83 7.40 -9.97
N ALA A 185 14.42 7.99 -8.93
CA ALA A 185 15.30 7.27 -8.00
C ALA A 185 14.52 6.37 -7.02
N GLY A 186 13.28 6.71 -6.69
CA GLY A 186 12.44 5.97 -5.74
C GLY A 186 12.00 4.58 -6.23
N GLY A 187 12.11 4.30 -7.52
CA GLY A 187 11.71 3.02 -8.13
C GLY A 187 12.85 2.03 -8.43
N GLN A 188 14.08 2.33 -8.03
CA GLN A 188 15.28 1.55 -8.44
C GLN A 188 15.89 0.69 -7.33
N ASN A 189 15.23 0.52 -6.17
CA ASN A 189 15.75 -0.32 -5.07
C ASN A 189 14.92 -1.57 -4.87
#